data_167cee5547b6d415a21934594a73ed47
#
_entry.id   167cee5547b6d415a21934594a73ed47
#
_cell.length_a   1.000
_cell.length_b   1.000
_cell.length_c   1.000
_cell.angle_alpha   90.00
_cell.angle_beta   90.00
_cell.angle_gamma   90.00
#
_symmetry.space_group_name_H-M   'P 1'
#
loop_
_entity.id
_entity.type
_entity.pdbx_description
1 polymer ?
#
loop_
_entity_poly.entity_id
_entity_poly.type
_entity_poly.pdbx_seq_one_letter_code
_entity_poly.pdbx_strand_id
1 'polypeptide(L)'
;EVKTYLKDFDYVSVREKSAVKICREVFDRDAQCVLDPVFMCDKEYYIDLSNKSDMFFPENYIGAYILDIDKKKQQLLKCASAKLRLKLNIITDAFEKKEGEIDSEDIMADASVEDWLKNVINSEYFITDSFHGMCFAIIFEIL
;
A
#
# COMPACT_ATOMS: atom_id res chain seq x y z
N GLU A 1 -20.73 5.67 -19.98
CA GLU A 1 -20.24 6.84 -19.21
C GLU A 1 -18.74 7.05 -19.36
N VAL A 2 -17.85 6.10 -19.00
CA VAL A 2 -16.38 6.24 -19.09
C VAL A 2 -15.91 6.66 -20.49
N LYS A 3 -16.43 6.00 -21.54
CA LYS A 3 -16.08 6.32 -22.94
C LYS A 3 -16.39 7.77 -23.31
N THR A 4 -17.44 8.35 -22.72
CA THR A 4 -17.82 9.74 -23.00
C THR A 4 -16.83 10.70 -22.38
N TYR A 5 -16.45 10.49 -21.11
CA TYR A 5 -15.48 11.35 -20.42
C TYR A 5 -14.05 11.24 -20.95
N LEU A 6 -13.63 10.04 -21.39
CA LEU A 6 -12.28 9.85 -21.95
C LEU A 6 -12.04 10.66 -23.23
N LYS A 7 -13.09 11.12 -23.91
CA LYS A 7 -12.93 11.96 -25.10
C LYS A 7 -12.43 13.36 -24.79
N ASP A 8 -12.65 13.82 -23.57
CA ASP A 8 -12.31 15.17 -23.13
C ASP A 8 -10.83 15.30 -22.70
N PHE A 9 -10.09 14.19 -22.67
CA PHE A 9 -8.67 14.19 -22.35
C PHE A 9 -7.81 14.15 -23.61
N ASP A 10 -6.81 15.01 -23.71
CA ASP A 10 -5.87 15.03 -24.82
C ASP A 10 -4.97 13.78 -24.81
N TYR A 11 -4.55 13.35 -23.62
CA TYR A 11 -3.66 12.20 -23.42
C TYR A 11 -4.21 11.28 -22.34
N VAL A 12 -4.04 9.99 -22.56
CA VAL A 12 -4.39 8.93 -21.60
C VAL A 12 -3.17 8.09 -21.32
N SER A 13 -2.85 7.91 -20.06
CA SER A 13 -1.82 6.98 -19.61
C SER A 13 -2.40 5.96 -18.64
N VAL A 14 -1.84 4.76 -18.67
CA VAL A 14 -2.25 3.64 -17.82
C VAL A 14 -1.01 2.91 -17.31
N ARG A 15 -1.11 2.32 -16.14
CA ARG A 15 0.02 1.64 -15.50
C ARG A 15 0.18 0.16 -15.88
N GLU A 16 -0.73 -0.37 -16.68
CA GLU A 16 -0.73 -1.78 -17.08
C GLU A 16 -0.93 -1.93 -18.58
N LYS A 17 -0.19 -2.88 -19.20
CA LYS A 17 -0.32 -3.18 -20.62
C LYS A 17 -1.72 -3.69 -21.01
N SER A 18 -2.37 -4.42 -20.11
CA SER A 18 -3.76 -4.86 -20.27
C SER A 18 -4.74 -3.68 -20.39
N ALA A 19 -4.51 -2.62 -19.62
CA ALA A 19 -5.33 -1.41 -19.67
C ALA A 19 -5.17 -0.64 -20.98
N VAL A 20 -3.99 -0.64 -21.62
CA VAL A 20 -3.80 -0.09 -22.98
C VAL A 20 -4.72 -0.78 -23.98
N LYS A 21 -4.79 -2.12 -23.92
CA LYS A 21 -5.68 -2.90 -24.77
C LYS A 21 -7.15 -2.57 -24.51
N ILE A 22 -7.55 -2.46 -23.24
CA ILE A 22 -8.92 -2.07 -22.85
C ILE A 22 -9.26 -0.66 -23.37
N CYS A 23 -8.35 0.30 -23.24
CA CYS A 23 -8.56 1.66 -23.75
C CYS A 23 -8.84 1.65 -25.25
N ARG A 24 -8.09 0.89 -26.02
CA ARG A 24 -8.27 0.79 -27.47
C ARG A 24 -9.55 0.02 -27.85
N GLU A 25 -9.78 -1.17 -27.30
CA GLU A 25 -10.85 -2.07 -27.74
C GLU A 25 -12.23 -1.67 -27.19
N VAL A 26 -12.29 -1.17 -25.96
CA VAL A 26 -13.55 -0.85 -25.29
C VAL A 26 -13.89 0.62 -25.41
N PHE A 27 -12.88 1.49 -25.26
CA PHE A 27 -13.09 2.93 -25.19
C PHE A 27 -12.76 3.67 -26.49
N ASP A 28 -12.17 2.97 -27.48
CA ASP A 28 -11.75 3.57 -28.76
C ASP A 28 -10.80 4.75 -28.52
N ARG A 29 -9.81 4.54 -27.62
CA ARG A 29 -8.87 5.57 -27.19
C ARG A 29 -7.47 4.99 -27.11
N ASP A 30 -6.50 5.70 -27.69
CA ASP A 30 -5.10 5.36 -27.52
C ASP A 30 -4.63 5.73 -26.11
N ALA A 31 -3.83 4.87 -25.51
CA ALA A 31 -3.23 5.07 -24.20
C ALA A 31 -1.78 4.59 -24.20
N GLN A 32 -0.95 5.24 -23.38
CA GLN A 32 0.43 4.83 -23.16
C GLN A 32 0.57 4.08 -21.83
N CYS A 33 1.37 3.01 -21.83
CA CYS A 33 1.73 2.32 -20.59
C CYS A 33 2.90 3.04 -19.96
N VAL A 34 2.70 3.54 -18.73
CA VAL A 34 3.71 4.27 -17.94
C VAL A 34 3.80 3.66 -16.54
N LEU A 35 4.81 4.03 -15.77
CA LEU A 35 4.90 3.68 -14.37
C LEU A 35 3.80 4.39 -13.55
N ASP A 36 3.48 3.82 -12.39
CA ASP A 36 2.57 4.50 -11.45
C ASP A 36 3.15 5.87 -11.03
N PRO A 37 2.32 6.91 -10.91
CA PRO A 37 2.77 8.25 -10.54
C PRO A 37 3.58 8.33 -9.24
N VAL A 38 3.45 7.40 -8.32
CA VAL A 38 4.24 7.38 -7.07
C VAL A 38 5.74 7.27 -7.32
N PHE A 39 6.17 6.77 -8.48
CA PHE A 39 7.58 6.72 -8.86
C PHE A 39 8.11 8.04 -9.48
N MET A 40 7.26 9.06 -9.61
CA MET A 40 7.67 10.38 -10.16
C MET A 40 8.23 11.30 -9.09
N CYS A 41 7.96 11.05 -7.83
CA CYS A 41 8.51 11.82 -6.71
C CYS A 41 9.79 11.20 -6.20
N ASP A 42 10.71 12.06 -5.78
CA ASP A 42 11.93 11.62 -5.12
C ASP A 42 11.60 10.96 -3.76
N LYS A 43 12.39 9.97 -3.39
CA LYS A 43 12.26 9.22 -2.12
C LYS A 43 12.25 10.15 -0.90
N GLU A 44 13.08 11.18 -0.95
CA GLU A 44 13.25 12.19 0.10
C GLU A 44 11.94 12.93 0.40
N TYR A 45 11.13 13.21 -0.62
CA TYR A 45 9.82 13.84 -0.44
C TYR A 45 8.90 13.01 0.48
N TYR A 46 8.89 11.70 0.27
CA TYR A 46 8.09 10.79 1.10
C TYR A 46 8.65 10.63 2.51
N ILE A 47 9.98 10.67 2.66
CA ILE A 47 10.65 10.66 3.98
C ILE A 47 10.28 11.93 4.75
N ASP A 48 10.35 13.10 4.12
CA ASP A 48 9.97 14.37 4.75
C ASP A 48 8.49 14.39 5.16
N LEU A 49 7.62 13.77 4.34
CA LEU A 49 6.21 13.64 4.68
C LEU A 49 6.01 12.72 5.89
N SER A 50 6.68 11.58 5.94
CA SER A 50 6.61 10.63 7.05
C SER A 50 7.10 11.24 8.38
N ASN A 51 8.05 12.16 8.32
CA ASN A 51 8.59 12.86 9.51
C ASN A 51 7.57 13.81 10.17
N LYS A 52 6.45 14.11 9.52
CA LYS A 52 5.34 14.87 10.09
C LYS A 52 4.44 14.04 11.00
N SER A 53 4.57 12.72 10.97
CA SER A 53 3.85 11.82 11.87
C SER A 53 4.42 11.90 13.28
N ASP A 54 3.56 12.11 14.27
CA ASP A 54 3.90 12.03 15.70
C ASP A 54 3.85 10.59 16.24
N MET A 55 3.48 9.61 15.41
CA MET A 55 3.37 8.23 15.84
C MET A 55 4.73 7.64 16.20
N PHE A 56 4.76 6.89 17.29
CA PHE A 56 5.91 6.12 17.71
C PHE A 56 5.79 4.68 17.21
N PHE A 57 6.82 4.20 16.53
CA PHE A 57 6.94 2.82 16.12
C PHE A 57 8.08 2.14 16.88
N PRO A 58 7.93 0.87 17.29
CA PRO A 58 9.02 0.14 17.94
C PRO A 58 10.21 -0.05 16.99
N GLU A 59 11.37 -0.34 17.53
CA GLU A 59 12.50 -0.82 16.73
C GLU A 59 12.24 -2.27 16.31
N ASN A 60 12.64 -2.64 15.08
CA ASN A 60 12.58 -4.01 14.54
C ASN A 60 11.18 -4.62 14.62
N TYR A 61 10.33 -4.26 13.69
CA TYR A 61 8.97 -4.78 13.57
C TYR A 61 8.63 -5.15 12.13
N ILE A 62 7.56 -5.88 11.97
CA ILE A 62 6.93 -6.16 10.67
C ILE A 62 5.83 -5.11 10.47
N GLY A 63 6.03 -4.20 9.53
CA GLY A 63 4.96 -3.35 9.03
C GLY A 63 4.03 -4.13 8.11
N ALA A 64 2.74 -3.88 8.20
CA ALA A 64 1.80 -4.48 7.26
C ALA A 64 0.75 -3.46 6.81
N TYR A 65 0.40 -3.52 5.52
CA TYR A 65 -0.74 -2.81 4.97
C TYR A 65 -1.62 -3.78 4.20
N ILE A 66 -2.76 -4.11 4.76
CA ILE A 66 -3.68 -5.15 4.28
C ILE A 66 -5.04 -4.52 4.01
N LEU A 67 -5.47 -4.50 2.75
CA LEU A 67 -6.73 -3.88 2.33
C LEU A 67 -7.97 -4.62 2.87
N ASP A 68 -7.91 -5.95 2.87
CA ASP A 68 -8.99 -6.80 3.37
C ASP A 68 -8.41 -7.92 4.24
N ILE A 69 -8.48 -7.73 5.55
CA ILE A 69 -7.86 -8.61 6.53
C ILE A 69 -8.78 -9.77 6.91
N ASP A 70 -8.68 -10.88 6.18
CA ASP A 70 -9.37 -12.13 6.48
C ASP A 70 -8.61 -13.02 7.48
N LYS A 71 -9.24 -14.12 7.94
CA LYS A 71 -8.61 -15.08 8.87
C LYS A 71 -7.31 -15.69 8.36
N LYS A 72 -7.19 -15.94 7.05
CA LYS A 72 -5.97 -16.53 6.47
C LYS A 72 -4.82 -15.54 6.50
N LYS A 73 -5.07 -14.28 6.15
CA LYS A 73 -4.07 -13.22 6.21
C LYS A 73 -3.64 -12.95 7.64
N GLN A 74 -4.57 -12.97 8.60
CA GLN A 74 -4.25 -12.87 10.02
C GLN A 74 -3.32 -14.01 10.47
N GLN A 75 -3.61 -15.25 10.11
CA GLN A 75 -2.74 -16.40 10.41
C GLN A 75 -1.36 -16.27 9.77
N LEU A 76 -1.28 -15.80 8.52
CA LEU A 76 0.00 -15.55 7.85
C LEU A 76 0.83 -14.50 8.59
N LEU A 77 0.23 -13.38 8.99
CA LEU A 77 0.91 -12.32 9.74
C LEU A 77 1.41 -12.85 11.09
N LYS A 78 0.58 -13.60 11.85
CA LYS A 78 1.00 -14.24 13.10
C LYS A 78 2.14 -15.23 12.88
N CYS A 79 2.06 -16.06 11.86
CA CYS A 79 3.15 -16.99 11.51
C CYS A 79 4.45 -16.24 11.21
N ALA A 80 4.40 -15.15 10.44
CA ALA A 80 5.56 -14.31 10.13
C ALA A 80 6.15 -13.72 11.41
N SER A 81 5.33 -13.11 12.25
CA SER A 81 5.73 -12.55 13.56
C SER A 81 6.41 -13.60 14.45
N ALA A 82 5.79 -14.74 14.61
CA ALA A 82 6.34 -15.82 15.42
C ALA A 82 7.68 -16.35 14.88
N LYS A 83 7.80 -16.52 13.56
CA LYS A 83 9.00 -17.05 12.90
C LYS A 83 10.16 -16.06 12.95
N LEU A 84 9.89 -14.78 12.73
CA LEU A 84 10.89 -13.71 12.75
C LEU A 84 11.15 -13.18 14.16
N ARG A 85 10.26 -13.47 15.13
CA ARG A 85 10.29 -12.95 16.50
C ARG A 85 10.21 -11.41 16.55
N LEU A 86 9.41 -10.85 15.64
CA LEU A 86 9.18 -9.42 15.51
C LEU A 86 7.73 -9.09 15.83
N LYS A 87 7.48 -7.92 16.38
CA LYS A 87 6.12 -7.39 16.58
C LYS A 87 5.47 -7.07 15.23
N LEU A 88 4.15 -7.09 15.21
CA LEU A 88 3.37 -6.62 14.06
C LEU A 88 2.96 -5.16 14.29
N ASN A 89 2.85 -4.42 13.19
CA ASN A 89 2.18 -3.13 13.14
C ASN A 89 1.38 -3.07 11.85
N ILE A 90 0.07 -3.21 11.97
CA ILE A 90 -0.83 -3.46 10.84
C ILE A 90 -1.71 -2.24 10.61
N ILE A 91 -1.72 -1.73 9.39
CA ILE A 91 -2.69 -0.75 8.91
C ILE A 91 -3.66 -1.46 7.98
N THR A 92 -4.95 -1.20 8.15
CA THR A 92 -6.01 -1.76 7.30
C THR A 92 -7.15 -0.77 7.13
N ASP A 93 -7.74 -0.71 5.94
CA ASP A 93 -8.81 0.23 5.61
C ASP A 93 -10.18 -0.19 6.18
N ALA A 94 -10.34 -1.47 6.50
CA ALA A 94 -11.62 -2.03 6.94
C ALA A 94 -11.43 -2.96 8.14
N PHE A 95 -11.25 -2.37 9.32
CA PHE A 95 -11.32 -3.13 10.54
C PHE A 95 -12.73 -3.05 11.16
N GLU A 96 -13.66 -3.85 10.67
CA GLU A 96 -14.75 -4.30 11.51
C GLU A 96 -14.17 -5.26 12.54
N LYS A 97 -14.37 -4.97 13.82
CA LYS A 97 -13.98 -5.81 14.96
C LYS A 97 -14.67 -7.19 14.88
N LYS A 98 -14.26 -7.99 13.91
CA LYS A 98 -14.61 -9.41 13.84
C LYS A 98 -13.66 -10.12 14.79
N GLU A 99 -14.20 -10.97 15.65
CA GLU A 99 -13.42 -11.87 16.50
C GLU A 99 -12.27 -12.47 15.68
N GLY A 100 -11.09 -11.94 15.85
CA GLY A 100 -9.90 -12.27 15.08
C GLY A 100 -8.78 -12.71 15.98
N GLU A 101 -7.84 -13.39 15.39
CA GLU A 101 -6.67 -13.95 16.08
C GLU A 101 -5.57 -12.90 16.35
N ILE A 102 -5.64 -11.70 15.76
CA ILE A 102 -4.67 -10.62 15.94
C ILE A 102 -5.14 -9.69 17.07
N ASP A 103 -4.24 -9.35 17.97
CA ASP A 103 -4.52 -8.42 19.04
C ASP A 103 -4.84 -7.03 18.47
N SER A 104 -5.84 -6.36 19.03
CA SER A 104 -6.24 -5.03 18.59
C SER A 104 -5.13 -3.98 18.78
N GLU A 105 -4.15 -4.27 19.63
CA GLU A 105 -2.98 -3.42 19.85
C GLU A 105 -2.00 -3.41 18.68
N ASP A 106 -2.01 -4.47 17.85
CA ASP A 106 -1.18 -4.57 16.66
C ASP A 106 -1.80 -3.85 15.44
N ILE A 107 -3.05 -3.39 15.57
CA ILE A 107 -3.80 -2.77 14.47
C ILE A 107 -3.96 -1.28 14.71
N MET A 108 -3.46 -0.51 13.76
CA MET A 108 -3.65 0.92 13.68
C MET A 108 -4.87 1.22 12.81
N ALA A 109 -5.95 1.64 13.45
CA ALA A 109 -7.11 2.20 12.77
C ALA A 109 -6.88 3.70 12.52
N ASP A 110 -7.46 4.24 11.45
CA ASP A 110 -7.44 5.68 11.13
C ASP A 110 -6.03 6.28 10.96
N ALA A 111 -5.09 5.50 10.43
CA ALA A 111 -3.75 5.97 10.12
C ALA A 111 -3.79 7.09 9.07
N SER A 112 -3.10 8.19 9.32
CA SER A 112 -2.87 9.23 8.32
C SER A 112 -1.90 8.74 7.23
N VAL A 113 -1.76 9.50 6.15
CA VAL A 113 -0.77 9.19 5.10
C VAL A 113 0.65 9.22 5.67
N GLU A 114 0.92 10.17 6.55
CA GLU A 114 2.19 10.33 7.24
C GLU A 114 2.52 9.12 8.12
N ASP A 115 1.54 8.62 8.87
CA ASP A 115 1.67 7.43 9.73
C ASP A 115 1.90 6.18 8.88
N TRP A 116 1.14 6.06 7.78
CA TRP A 116 1.29 4.97 6.85
C TRP A 116 2.69 4.93 6.23
N LEU A 117 3.20 6.07 5.73
CA LEU A 117 4.56 6.18 5.19
C LEU A 117 5.59 5.84 6.25
N LYS A 118 5.42 6.35 7.47
CA LYS A 118 6.33 6.09 8.59
C LYS A 118 6.34 4.61 8.97
N ASN A 119 5.18 3.95 8.95
CA ASN A 119 5.09 2.50 9.17
C ASN A 119 5.85 1.71 8.10
N VAL A 120 5.73 2.08 6.83
CA VAL A 120 6.49 1.43 5.75
C VAL A 120 7.98 1.65 5.94
N ILE A 121 8.42 2.91 6.07
CA ILE A 121 9.85 3.30 6.07
C ILE A 121 10.62 2.67 7.23
N ASN A 122 10.01 2.57 8.42
CA ASN A 122 10.68 2.10 9.62
C ASN A 122 10.55 0.58 9.85
N SER A 123 9.78 -0.12 9.04
CA SER A 123 9.63 -1.57 9.17
C SER A 123 10.90 -2.31 8.71
N GLU A 124 11.26 -3.38 9.43
CA GLU A 124 12.35 -4.30 9.01
C GLU A 124 11.89 -5.21 7.87
N TYR A 125 10.62 -5.62 7.91
CA TYR A 125 9.92 -6.34 6.85
C TYR A 125 8.58 -5.68 6.62
N PHE A 126 8.12 -5.65 5.37
CA PHE A 126 6.83 -5.09 5.03
C PHE A 126 5.97 -6.11 4.27
N ILE A 127 4.76 -6.37 4.79
CA ILE A 127 3.81 -7.33 4.21
C ILE A 127 2.59 -6.57 3.71
N THR A 128 2.25 -6.76 2.44
CA THR A 128 1.11 -6.05 1.85
C THR A 128 0.41 -6.86 0.76
N ASP A 129 -0.90 -6.66 0.61
CA ASP A 129 -1.69 -7.08 -0.54
C ASP A 129 -2.10 -5.88 -1.43
N SER A 130 -1.60 -4.70 -1.10
CA SER A 130 -1.84 -3.46 -1.85
C SER A 130 -0.78 -3.26 -2.93
N PHE A 131 -1.22 -2.90 -4.15
CA PHE A 131 -0.32 -2.50 -5.22
C PHE A 131 0.55 -1.29 -4.81
N HIS A 132 -0.05 -0.26 -4.20
CA HIS A 132 0.72 0.90 -3.73
C HIS A 132 1.66 0.55 -2.57
N GLY A 133 1.23 -0.34 -1.66
CA GLY A 133 2.12 -0.86 -0.61
C GLY A 133 3.38 -1.48 -1.20
N MET A 134 3.24 -2.29 -2.24
CA MET A 134 4.38 -2.87 -2.98
C MET A 134 5.25 -1.79 -3.66
N CYS A 135 4.64 -0.78 -4.29
CA CYS A 135 5.39 0.32 -4.91
C CYS A 135 6.27 1.05 -3.89
N PHE A 136 5.73 1.37 -2.73
CA PHE A 136 6.48 2.06 -1.67
C PHE A 136 7.55 1.16 -1.04
N ALA A 137 7.29 -0.12 -0.86
CA ALA A 137 8.33 -1.07 -0.44
C ALA A 137 9.52 -1.07 -1.41
N ILE A 138 9.26 -0.99 -2.73
CA ILE A 138 10.31 -0.87 -3.74
C ILE A 138 11.03 0.47 -3.64
N ILE A 139 10.31 1.59 -3.51
CA ILE A 139 10.90 2.95 -3.39
C ILE A 139 11.84 3.02 -2.17
N PHE A 140 11.45 2.43 -1.06
CA PHE A 140 12.24 2.44 0.18
C PHE A 140 13.21 1.25 0.31
N GLU A 141 13.23 0.34 -0.66
CA GLU A 141 14.12 -0.84 -0.67
C GLU A 141 13.92 -1.75 0.56
N ILE A 142 12.67 -1.92 1.01
CA ILE A 142 12.29 -2.75 2.16
C ILE A 142 11.92 -4.15 1.67
N LEU A 143 12.35 -5.17 2.43
CA LEU A 143 12.12 -6.60 2.14
C LEU A 143 10.70 -7.05 2.56
#